data_bc336ca0b149886d42e03b491485d126
#
_entry.id   bc336ca0b149886d42e03b491485d126
#
_cell.length_a   1.000
_cell.length_b   1.000
_cell.length_c   1.000
_cell.angle_alpha   90.00
_cell.angle_beta   90.00
_cell.angle_gamma   90.00
#
_symmetry.space_group_name_H-M   'P 1'
#
loop_
_entity.id
_entity.type
_entity.pdbx_description
1 polymer ?
#
loop_
_entity_poly.entity_id
_entity_poly.type
_entity_poly.pdbx_seq_one_letter_code
_entity_poly.pdbx_strand_id
1 'polypeptide(L)'
;MKNIAILGDSLIGLLSALILSKNKNNIYIFRNAQEDSERENIERYFSINLLSKYMFMKSGIWENIESNGIQPYKKIITWNDTGNEVTFNSRSISYDYLGYIIKESSIKKAIEEKLSKLENITIKSIEEVSCIDQSENNVINFINKKKLKYDLLLLADTRNFNVFNNLEINRITHDYNQSALVINLKLENSISEKIAFQRFADNQIQGLLPISSNEFNLIWSVNSSEVDNLFNKDKVLLTKILNDQLSSRIGNIIKISDRIVFPLSGFYVKSYVYNNIILIGGSAHSVHPLAGLGLNMGIQDIFILDTALNHEKNTYINEKSLNYYNNNCIKNNKKLFYTINFLKKFYENELLALSIKSKALDFFNKSLILKSQVIEEATGIKMLNSVLSEGYSRPNNY
;
A
#
# COMPACT_ATOMS: atom_id res chain seq x y z
N MET A 1 26.83 -7.72 -13.70
CA MET A 1 26.54 -6.63 -12.78
C MET A 1 25.77 -5.56 -13.55
N LYS A 2 24.60 -5.16 -13.11
CA LYS A 2 23.74 -4.17 -13.77
C LYS A 2 23.66 -2.91 -12.93
N ASN A 3 23.52 -1.76 -13.58
CA ASN A 3 23.27 -0.49 -12.92
C ASN A 3 21.78 -0.23 -12.88
N ILE A 4 21.19 -0.19 -11.69
CA ILE A 4 19.76 0.06 -11.49
C ILE A 4 19.62 1.40 -10.78
N ALA A 5 18.90 2.32 -11.40
CA ALA A 5 18.58 3.61 -10.83
C ALA A 5 17.16 3.58 -10.24
N ILE A 6 16.96 4.19 -9.07
CA ILE A 6 15.65 4.28 -8.41
C ILE A 6 15.39 5.74 -8.06
N LEU A 7 14.39 6.34 -8.68
CA LEU A 7 13.96 7.70 -8.40
C LEU A 7 12.87 7.71 -7.35
N GLY A 8 13.18 8.25 -6.19
CA GLY A 8 12.31 8.34 -5.03
C GLY A 8 12.67 7.33 -3.93
N ASP A 9 12.66 7.81 -2.70
CA ASP A 9 12.97 7.10 -1.47
C ASP A 9 11.74 6.76 -0.63
N SER A 10 10.59 6.61 -1.31
CA SER A 10 9.39 6.04 -0.70
C SER A 10 9.67 4.61 -0.18
N LEU A 11 8.82 4.09 0.72
CA LEU A 11 8.95 2.70 1.19
C LEU A 11 9.07 1.70 0.04
N ILE A 12 8.37 1.93 -1.07
CA ILE A 12 8.42 1.07 -2.26
C ILE A 12 9.78 1.20 -2.97
N GLY A 13 10.29 2.41 -3.13
CA GLY A 13 11.62 2.65 -3.72
C GLY A 13 12.73 1.99 -2.92
N LEU A 14 12.73 2.20 -1.60
CA LEU A 14 13.74 1.62 -0.70
C LEU A 14 13.65 0.09 -0.60
N LEU A 15 12.44 -0.49 -0.55
CA LEU A 15 12.26 -1.94 -0.56
C LEU A 15 12.68 -2.57 -1.90
N SER A 16 12.40 -1.88 -3.03
CA SER A 16 12.88 -2.30 -4.35
C SER A 16 14.41 -2.36 -4.39
N ALA A 17 15.09 -1.37 -3.79
CA ALA A 17 16.54 -1.35 -3.68
C ALA A 17 17.08 -2.58 -2.94
N LEU A 18 16.48 -2.96 -1.81
CA LEU A 18 16.85 -4.16 -1.05
C LEU A 18 16.70 -5.45 -1.86
N ILE A 19 15.58 -5.59 -2.56
CA ILE A 19 15.29 -6.81 -3.34
C ILE A 19 16.25 -6.92 -4.54
N LEU A 20 16.45 -5.83 -5.27
CA LEU A 20 17.27 -5.81 -6.49
C LEU A 20 18.78 -5.86 -6.21
N SER A 21 19.22 -5.44 -5.02
CA SER A 21 20.64 -5.50 -4.61
C SER A 21 21.17 -6.93 -4.47
N LYS A 22 20.30 -7.92 -4.19
CA LYS A 22 20.66 -9.31 -3.96
C LYS A 22 21.33 -9.98 -5.16
N ASN A 23 21.05 -9.52 -6.36
CA ASN A 23 21.61 -10.04 -7.60
C ASN A 23 22.97 -9.41 -7.96
N LYS A 24 23.69 -8.85 -6.98
CA LYS A 24 24.97 -8.13 -7.15
C LYS A 24 24.88 -6.97 -8.13
N ASN A 25 23.70 -6.35 -8.27
CA ASN A 25 23.52 -5.13 -9.06
C ASN A 25 24.02 -3.91 -8.30
N ASN A 26 24.53 -2.92 -9.01
CA ASN A 26 24.78 -1.60 -8.44
C ASN A 26 23.45 -0.83 -8.37
N ILE A 27 23.07 -0.39 -7.20
CA ILE A 27 21.81 0.32 -6.98
C ILE A 27 22.11 1.78 -6.68
N TYR A 28 21.50 2.68 -7.43
CA TYR A 28 21.60 4.13 -7.25
C TYR A 28 20.23 4.66 -6.82
N ILE A 29 20.09 5.11 -5.57
CA ILE A 29 18.85 5.67 -5.03
C ILE A 29 18.96 7.19 -5.08
N PHE A 30 18.00 7.83 -5.75
CA PHE A 30 17.89 9.29 -5.83
C PHE A 30 16.83 9.78 -4.86
N ARG A 31 17.27 10.47 -3.80
CA ARG A 31 16.40 11.05 -2.75
C ARG A 31 16.08 12.50 -3.03
N ASN A 32 14.89 12.92 -2.66
CA ASN A 32 14.56 14.35 -2.60
C ASN A 32 15.16 14.95 -1.32
N ALA A 33 15.86 16.09 -1.43
CA ALA A 33 16.52 16.73 -0.28
C ALA A 33 15.54 17.43 0.66
N GLN A 34 14.33 17.71 0.22
CA GLN A 34 13.29 18.32 1.05
C GLN A 34 12.18 17.32 1.32
N GLU A 35 12.16 16.76 2.51
CA GLU A 35 10.92 16.21 3.07
C GLU A 35 10.81 16.27 4.57
N ASP A 36 9.63 16.73 4.94
CA ASP A 36 8.79 16.34 6.05
C ASP A 36 9.07 16.92 7.44
N SER A 37 9.55 18.15 7.55
CA SER A 37 9.48 18.84 8.85
C SER A 37 8.04 19.09 9.37
N GLU A 38 7.04 19.09 8.48
CA GLU A 38 5.63 19.32 8.87
C GLU A 38 4.79 18.04 9.03
N ARG A 39 5.21 16.90 8.45
CA ARG A 39 4.48 15.63 8.53
C ARG A 39 4.96 14.69 9.64
N GLU A 40 6.05 15.01 10.31
CA GLU A 40 6.70 14.15 11.32
C GLU A 40 5.91 13.97 12.62
N ASN A 41 4.84 14.72 12.87
CA ASN A 41 4.18 14.75 14.17
C ASN A 41 3.12 13.66 14.39
N ILE A 42 2.68 12.91 13.36
CA ILE A 42 1.67 11.87 13.53
C ILE A 42 2.15 10.59 12.85
N GLU A 43 2.38 9.57 13.68
CA GLU A 43 2.75 8.24 13.21
C GLU A 43 1.66 7.64 12.32
N ARG A 44 2.02 7.20 11.12
CA ARG A 44 1.14 6.48 10.21
C ARG A 44 1.24 4.98 10.42
N TYR A 45 0.13 4.29 10.24
CA TYR A 45 0.04 2.85 10.35
C TYR A 45 -0.43 2.24 9.05
N PHE A 46 0.18 1.13 8.67
CA PHE A 46 -0.19 0.37 7.48
C PHE A 46 -0.72 -1.00 7.85
N SER A 47 -1.76 -1.41 7.16
CA SER A 47 -2.20 -2.81 7.16
C SER A 47 -1.36 -3.58 6.16
N ILE A 48 -0.52 -4.47 6.63
CA ILE A 48 0.40 -5.30 5.83
C ILE A 48 -0.23 -6.68 5.64
N ASN A 49 -0.47 -7.06 4.40
CA ASN A 49 -1.03 -8.36 4.06
C ASN A 49 0.04 -9.47 4.02
N LEU A 50 -0.38 -10.72 3.76
CA LEU A 50 0.51 -11.87 3.83
C LEU A 50 1.57 -11.89 2.72
N LEU A 51 1.23 -11.44 1.51
CA LEU A 51 2.23 -11.27 0.43
C LEU A 51 3.28 -10.23 0.82
N SER A 52 2.87 -9.12 1.40
CA SER A 52 3.78 -8.07 1.85
C SER A 52 4.68 -8.54 2.99
N LYS A 53 4.14 -9.32 3.94
CA LYS A 53 4.95 -10.00 4.96
C LYS A 53 6.01 -10.90 4.32
N TYR A 54 5.62 -11.73 3.35
CA TYR A 54 6.56 -12.58 2.61
C TYR A 54 7.70 -11.75 1.99
N MET A 55 7.40 -10.62 1.37
CA MET A 55 8.41 -9.75 0.77
C MET A 55 9.34 -9.12 1.82
N PHE A 56 8.84 -8.76 2.99
CA PHE A 56 9.66 -8.30 4.12
C PHE A 56 10.57 -9.42 4.66
N MET A 57 10.05 -10.65 4.76
CA MET A 57 10.88 -11.81 5.13
C MET A 57 11.95 -12.07 4.06
N LYS A 58 11.56 -12.08 2.79
CA LYS A 58 12.49 -12.27 1.68
C LYS A 58 13.56 -11.18 1.63
N SER A 59 13.25 -9.94 1.99
CA SER A 59 14.23 -8.85 2.07
C SER A 59 15.11 -8.91 3.34
N GLY A 60 14.73 -9.73 4.32
CA GLY A 60 15.46 -9.92 5.58
C GLY A 60 15.28 -8.76 6.56
N ILE A 61 14.11 -8.11 6.55
CA ILE A 61 13.77 -7.00 7.46
C ILE A 61 12.63 -7.36 8.42
N TRP A 62 11.95 -8.50 8.23
CA TRP A 62 10.78 -8.85 9.03
C TRP A 62 11.07 -8.91 10.52
N GLU A 63 12.15 -9.57 10.93
CA GLU A 63 12.54 -9.71 12.34
C GLU A 63 12.77 -8.34 13.01
N ASN A 64 13.39 -7.40 12.28
CA ASN A 64 13.57 -6.03 12.78
C ASN A 64 12.26 -5.29 12.93
N ILE A 65 11.32 -5.49 12.00
CA ILE A 65 9.97 -4.90 12.08
C ILE A 65 9.22 -5.49 13.28
N GLU A 66 9.25 -6.82 13.44
CA GLU A 66 8.55 -7.54 14.51
C GLU A 66 9.03 -7.13 15.90
N SER A 67 10.35 -6.96 16.07
CA SER A 67 10.95 -6.51 17.34
C SER A 67 10.56 -5.07 17.71
N ASN A 68 10.19 -4.23 16.74
CA ASN A 68 9.69 -2.86 16.96
C ASN A 68 8.18 -2.78 17.24
N GLY A 69 7.51 -3.93 17.31
CA GLY A 69 6.10 -4.05 17.63
C GLY A 69 5.21 -4.07 16.40
N ILE A 70 4.44 -5.14 16.29
CA ILE A 70 3.42 -5.35 15.27
C ILE A 70 2.10 -5.71 15.95
N GLN A 71 0.98 -5.35 15.35
CA GLN A 71 -0.33 -5.78 15.81
C GLN A 71 -0.99 -6.68 14.76
N PRO A 72 -0.96 -8.02 14.94
CA PRO A 72 -1.63 -8.93 14.03
C PRO A 72 -3.15 -8.86 14.20
N TYR A 73 -3.91 -9.06 13.11
CA TYR A 73 -5.36 -9.19 13.15
C TYR A 73 -5.84 -10.47 12.46
N LYS A 74 -6.88 -11.08 13.06
CA LYS A 74 -7.46 -12.37 12.61
C LYS A 74 -8.75 -12.19 11.84
N LYS A 75 -9.45 -11.09 12.11
CA LYS A 75 -10.77 -10.81 11.55
C LYS A 75 -10.80 -9.39 10.98
N ILE A 76 -11.63 -9.22 9.95
CA ILE A 76 -12.10 -7.90 9.53
C ILE A 76 -13.63 -7.97 9.62
N ILE A 77 -14.22 -7.04 10.37
CA ILE A 77 -15.67 -6.89 10.46
C ILE A 77 -16.06 -5.63 9.72
N THR A 78 -16.90 -5.78 8.70
CA THR A 78 -17.46 -4.66 7.96
C THR A 78 -18.94 -4.55 8.22
N TRP A 79 -19.45 -3.32 8.39
CA TRP A 79 -20.89 -3.09 8.59
C TRP A 79 -21.33 -1.76 7.96
N ASN A 80 -22.63 -1.62 7.81
CA ASN A 80 -23.27 -0.36 7.40
C ASN A 80 -24.33 0.08 8.42
N ASP A 81 -24.87 1.27 8.26
CA ASP A 81 -25.87 1.85 9.18
C ASP A 81 -27.22 1.12 9.13
N THR A 82 -27.46 0.26 8.14
CA THR A 82 -28.66 -0.58 8.06
C THR A 82 -28.53 -1.91 8.81
N GLY A 83 -27.41 -2.13 9.52
CA GLY A 83 -27.15 -3.31 10.33
C GLY A 83 -26.61 -4.52 9.56
N ASN A 84 -26.38 -4.41 8.25
CA ASN A 84 -25.75 -5.48 7.49
C ASN A 84 -24.28 -5.58 7.86
N GLU A 85 -23.84 -6.80 8.20
CA GLU A 85 -22.47 -7.10 8.61
C GLU A 85 -21.86 -8.21 7.75
N VAL A 86 -20.58 -8.07 7.41
CA VAL A 86 -19.77 -9.13 6.80
C VAL A 86 -18.51 -9.33 7.63
N THR A 87 -18.25 -10.57 8.01
CA THR A 87 -17.05 -10.97 8.74
C THR A 87 -16.13 -11.80 7.85
N PHE A 88 -14.90 -11.33 7.69
CA PHE A 88 -13.78 -12.06 7.09
C PHE A 88 -12.91 -12.64 8.19
N ASN A 89 -12.51 -13.91 8.08
CA ASN A 89 -11.74 -14.61 9.12
C ASN A 89 -10.56 -15.35 8.49
N SER A 90 -9.39 -15.27 9.11
CA SER A 90 -8.17 -15.95 8.68
C SER A 90 -8.31 -17.46 8.58
N ARG A 91 -9.18 -18.05 9.41
CA ARG A 91 -9.50 -19.50 9.38
C ARG A 91 -10.06 -19.96 8.02
N SER A 92 -10.74 -19.05 7.29
CA SER A 92 -11.30 -19.38 5.96
C SER A 92 -10.23 -19.66 4.91
N ILE A 93 -8.99 -19.26 5.16
CA ILE A 93 -7.83 -19.49 4.30
C ILE A 93 -6.74 -20.32 5.00
N SER A 94 -7.04 -20.91 6.17
CA SER A 94 -6.11 -21.72 6.96
C SER A 94 -4.82 -21.01 7.38
N TYR A 95 -4.92 -19.72 7.72
CA TYR A 95 -3.82 -18.91 8.25
C TYR A 95 -4.14 -18.38 9.63
N ASP A 96 -3.11 -18.10 10.43
CA ASP A 96 -3.25 -17.57 11.78
C ASP A 96 -3.79 -16.13 11.78
N TYR A 97 -3.40 -15.33 10.79
CA TYR A 97 -3.75 -13.91 10.69
C TYR A 97 -4.11 -13.54 9.24
N LEU A 98 -4.94 -12.51 9.07
CA LEU A 98 -5.20 -11.88 7.77
C LEU A 98 -4.12 -10.88 7.38
N GLY A 99 -3.46 -10.29 8.38
CA GLY A 99 -2.42 -9.31 8.20
C GLY A 99 -1.94 -8.71 9.52
N TYR A 100 -1.15 -7.65 9.41
CA TYR A 100 -0.43 -7.02 10.51
C TYR A 100 -0.54 -5.51 10.38
N ILE A 101 -0.83 -4.81 11.49
CA ILE A 101 -0.75 -3.36 11.54
C ILE A 101 0.65 -2.98 12.02
N ILE A 102 1.32 -2.16 11.23
CA ILE A 102 2.74 -1.81 11.45
C ILE A 102 2.92 -0.30 11.27
N LYS A 103 3.73 0.30 12.12
CA LYS A 103 4.17 1.70 12.00
C LYS A 103 4.99 1.91 10.74
N GLU A 104 4.74 3.01 10.04
CA GLU A 104 5.55 3.41 8.89
C GLU A 104 7.03 3.58 9.27
N SER A 105 7.28 4.27 10.38
CA SER A 105 8.62 4.51 10.90
C SER A 105 9.40 3.22 11.17
N SER A 106 8.73 2.17 11.67
CA SER A 106 9.35 0.85 11.91
C SER A 106 9.78 0.17 10.60
N ILE A 107 8.93 0.25 9.56
CA ILE A 107 9.25 -0.31 8.24
C ILE A 107 10.43 0.45 7.63
N LYS A 108 10.37 1.78 7.62
CA LYS A 108 11.41 2.65 7.04
C LYS A 108 12.75 2.41 7.72
N LYS A 109 12.76 2.41 9.05
CA LYS A 109 13.97 2.15 9.86
C LYS A 109 14.60 0.78 9.54
N ALA A 110 13.79 -0.29 9.50
CA ALA A 110 14.29 -1.62 9.20
C ALA A 110 14.89 -1.73 7.80
N ILE A 111 14.30 -1.04 6.81
CA ILE A 111 14.84 -0.96 5.45
C ILE A 111 16.17 -0.20 5.46
N GLU A 112 16.23 0.98 6.05
CA GLU A 112 17.42 1.84 6.06
C GLU A 112 18.60 1.19 6.79
N GLU A 113 18.36 0.55 7.93
CA GLU A 113 19.37 -0.23 8.65
C GLU A 113 19.92 -1.39 7.81
N LYS A 114 19.10 -1.99 6.96
CA LYS A 114 19.55 -3.05 6.07
C LYS A 114 20.32 -2.50 4.87
N LEU A 115 19.85 -1.40 4.27
CA LEU A 115 20.50 -0.74 3.15
C LEU A 115 21.90 -0.22 3.52
N SER A 116 22.08 0.34 4.72
CA SER A 116 23.36 0.87 5.19
C SER A 116 24.48 -0.17 5.30
N LYS A 117 24.15 -1.47 5.32
CA LYS A 117 25.09 -2.59 5.39
C LYS A 117 25.48 -3.14 4.01
N LEU A 118 24.95 -2.58 2.92
CA LEU A 118 25.16 -3.06 1.56
C LEU A 118 26.11 -2.14 0.80
N GLU A 119 27.25 -2.68 0.36
CA GLU A 119 28.30 -1.93 -0.35
C GLU A 119 27.94 -1.56 -1.79
N ASN A 120 26.97 -2.27 -2.39
CA ASN A 120 26.52 -2.06 -3.77
C ASN A 120 25.37 -1.05 -3.89
N ILE A 121 25.11 -0.25 -2.85
CA ILE A 121 24.09 0.81 -2.84
C ILE A 121 24.76 2.18 -2.74
N THR A 122 24.38 3.08 -3.66
CA THR A 122 24.80 4.47 -3.65
C THR A 122 23.57 5.37 -3.54
N ILE A 123 23.55 6.24 -2.55
CA ILE A 123 22.48 7.24 -2.37
C ILE A 123 22.97 8.58 -2.92
N LYS A 124 22.13 9.26 -3.71
CA LYS A 124 22.37 10.56 -4.32
C LYS A 124 21.17 11.49 -4.12
N SER A 125 21.39 12.80 -4.19
CA SER A 125 20.28 13.75 -4.29
C SER A 125 19.69 13.77 -5.71
N ILE A 126 18.36 13.83 -5.82
CA ILE A 126 17.70 14.04 -7.12
C ILE A 126 18.01 15.42 -7.70
N GLU A 127 18.29 16.41 -6.86
CA GLU A 127 18.65 17.77 -7.24
C GLU A 127 19.98 17.83 -8.01
N GLU A 128 20.83 16.80 -7.89
CA GLU A 128 22.02 16.67 -8.70
C GLU A 128 21.74 16.28 -10.16
N VAL A 129 20.51 15.78 -10.45
CA VAL A 129 20.12 15.32 -11.78
C VAL A 129 19.68 16.50 -12.63
N SER A 130 20.35 16.68 -13.77
CA SER A 130 19.98 17.71 -14.76
C SER A 130 18.82 17.22 -15.65
N CYS A 131 18.98 16.03 -16.24
CA CYS A 131 17.94 15.39 -17.03
C CYS A 131 18.20 13.89 -17.21
N ILE A 132 17.14 13.15 -17.57
CA ILE A 132 17.22 11.74 -17.95
C ILE A 132 16.90 11.63 -19.43
N ASP A 133 17.89 11.15 -20.18
CA ASP A 133 17.79 10.98 -21.61
C ASP A 133 17.53 9.52 -21.96
N GLN A 134 16.42 9.27 -22.68
CA GLN A 134 16.05 7.97 -23.18
C GLN A 134 16.50 7.73 -24.64
N SER A 135 16.79 8.79 -25.37
CA SER A 135 17.08 8.71 -26.81
C SER A 135 18.46 8.14 -27.10
N GLU A 136 19.43 8.39 -26.21
CA GLU A 136 20.80 7.93 -26.37
C GLU A 136 21.30 7.16 -25.12
N ASN A 137 21.22 5.84 -25.16
CA ASN A 137 21.93 4.94 -24.24
C ASN A 137 21.45 4.86 -22.77
N ASN A 138 20.23 5.28 -22.40
CA ASN A 138 19.73 5.19 -21.03
C ASN A 138 20.68 5.86 -20.01
N VAL A 139 20.80 7.18 -20.07
CA VAL A 139 21.77 7.96 -19.30
C VAL A 139 21.07 8.97 -18.39
N ILE A 140 21.50 9.00 -17.13
CA ILE A 140 21.20 10.10 -16.20
C ILE A 140 22.34 11.13 -16.31
N ASN A 141 21.98 12.34 -16.69
CA ASN A 141 22.91 13.46 -16.76
C ASN A 141 22.86 14.26 -15.46
N PHE A 142 24.03 14.57 -14.90
CA PHE A 142 24.16 15.38 -13.69
C PHE A 142 24.51 16.84 -14.02
N ILE A 143 24.16 17.77 -13.12
CA ILE A 143 24.48 19.19 -13.22
C ILE A 143 25.99 19.40 -13.37
N ASN A 144 26.82 18.61 -12.69
CA ASN A 144 28.29 18.67 -12.79
C ASN A 144 28.83 18.00 -14.07
N LYS A 145 27.99 17.77 -15.08
CA LYS A 145 28.33 17.13 -16.37
C LYS A 145 28.77 15.67 -16.30
N LYS A 146 28.73 15.03 -15.12
CA LYS A 146 28.92 13.59 -15.01
C LYS A 146 27.71 12.88 -15.61
N LYS A 147 27.89 11.62 -16.01
CA LYS A 147 26.86 10.75 -16.60
C LYS A 147 26.84 9.42 -15.89
N LEU A 148 25.64 8.88 -15.66
CA LEU A 148 25.42 7.53 -15.15
C LEU A 148 24.61 6.75 -16.18
N LYS A 149 25.20 5.72 -16.75
CA LYS A 149 24.47 4.77 -17.60
C LYS A 149 23.73 3.78 -16.71
N TYR A 150 22.44 3.56 -16.98
CA TYR A 150 21.62 2.59 -16.29
C TYR A 150 21.11 1.48 -17.23
N ASP A 151 20.94 0.29 -16.69
CA ASP A 151 20.31 -0.84 -17.38
C ASP A 151 18.80 -0.86 -17.13
N LEU A 152 18.36 -0.41 -15.95
CA LEU A 152 16.96 -0.28 -15.56
C LEU A 152 16.81 0.96 -14.67
N LEU A 153 15.71 1.69 -14.87
CA LEU A 153 15.33 2.81 -14.02
C LEU A 153 13.95 2.55 -13.43
N LEU A 154 13.84 2.58 -12.10
CA LEU A 154 12.58 2.51 -11.38
C LEU A 154 12.13 3.92 -11.00
N LEU A 155 10.92 4.27 -11.37
CA LEU A 155 10.26 5.49 -10.93
C LEU A 155 9.30 5.11 -9.80
N ALA A 156 9.67 5.43 -8.57
CA ALA A 156 8.92 5.09 -7.35
C ALA A 156 8.17 6.28 -6.75
N ASP A 157 8.34 7.48 -7.33
CA ASP A 157 7.71 8.72 -6.87
C ASP A 157 7.30 9.62 -8.05
N THR A 158 6.08 10.14 -8.01
CA THR A 158 5.55 11.04 -9.05
C THR A 158 6.19 12.41 -9.07
N ARG A 159 6.78 12.87 -7.96
CA ARG A 159 7.41 14.18 -7.85
C ARG A 159 8.58 14.39 -8.81
N ASN A 160 9.19 13.31 -9.24
CA ASN A 160 10.40 13.32 -10.06
C ASN A 160 10.12 13.17 -11.56
N PHE A 161 8.89 13.39 -12.02
CA PHE A 161 8.58 13.35 -13.46
C PHE A 161 9.22 14.49 -14.26
N ASN A 162 9.50 15.61 -13.62
CA ASN A 162 10.11 16.79 -14.25
C ASN A 162 11.55 16.58 -14.73
N VAL A 163 12.24 15.55 -14.24
CA VAL A 163 13.62 15.24 -14.70
C VAL A 163 13.66 14.50 -16.04
N PHE A 164 12.51 14.10 -16.58
CA PHE A 164 12.40 13.48 -17.89
C PHE A 164 12.05 14.49 -18.96
N ASN A 165 12.81 14.52 -20.05
CA ASN A 165 12.58 15.46 -21.14
C ASN A 165 11.29 15.15 -21.94
N ASN A 166 10.95 13.87 -22.13
CA ASN A 166 9.85 13.45 -23.01
C ASN A 166 9.12 12.18 -22.50
N LEU A 167 8.91 12.02 -21.21
CA LEU A 167 8.18 10.88 -20.67
C LEU A 167 6.69 11.22 -20.51
N GLU A 168 5.89 10.80 -21.48
CA GLU A 168 4.43 10.92 -21.38
C GLU A 168 3.82 9.68 -20.73
N ILE A 169 3.24 9.86 -19.53
CA ILE A 169 2.59 8.78 -18.80
C ILE A 169 1.08 8.92 -18.91
N ASN A 170 0.48 8.00 -19.64
CA ASN A 170 -0.97 7.94 -19.78
C ASN A 170 -1.60 7.31 -18.53
N ARG A 171 -2.45 8.09 -17.83
CA ARG A 171 -3.17 7.68 -16.61
C ARG A 171 -4.68 7.69 -16.84
N ILE A 172 -5.36 6.77 -16.15
CA ILE A 172 -6.80 6.84 -15.95
C ILE A 172 -7.00 7.31 -14.51
N THR A 173 -7.58 8.49 -14.35
CA THR A 173 -7.80 9.12 -13.05
C THR A 173 -9.26 8.99 -12.61
N HIS A 174 -9.48 8.94 -11.32
CA HIS A 174 -10.78 8.98 -10.69
C HIS A 174 -10.70 9.89 -9.46
N ASP A 175 -11.43 10.98 -9.49
CA ASP A 175 -11.59 11.86 -8.33
C ASP A 175 -12.71 11.30 -7.45
N TYR A 176 -12.40 11.08 -6.18
CA TYR A 176 -13.38 10.60 -5.21
C TYR A 176 -14.19 11.75 -4.61
N ASN A 177 -13.81 13.01 -4.81
CA ASN A 177 -14.36 14.17 -4.10
C ASN A 177 -14.37 13.99 -2.58
N GLN A 178 -13.39 13.24 -2.07
CA GLN A 178 -13.26 12.89 -0.67
C GLN A 178 -11.85 13.20 -0.16
N SER A 179 -11.78 13.40 1.15
CA SER A 179 -10.51 13.49 1.89
C SER A 179 -10.52 12.49 3.03
N ALA A 180 -9.35 11.94 3.37
CA ALA A 180 -9.18 11.07 4.53
C ALA A 180 -8.70 11.89 5.73
N LEU A 181 -9.44 11.82 6.82
CA LEU A 181 -9.06 12.30 8.14
C LEU A 181 -8.49 11.13 8.94
N VAL A 182 -7.24 11.24 9.37
CA VAL A 182 -6.55 10.19 10.13
C VAL A 182 -6.41 10.62 11.58
N ILE A 183 -6.82 9.74 12.50
CA ILE A 183 -6.88 10.01 13.95
C ILE A 183 -6.53 8.75 14.71
N ASN A 184 -5.69 8.84 15.75
CA ASN A 184 -5.52 7.73 16.68
C ASN A 184 -6.55 7.85 17.82
N LEU A 185 -7.24 6.73 18.10
CA LEU A 185 -8.29 6.62 19.11
C LEU A 185 -7.75 5.78 20.28
N LYS A 186 -8.02 6.22 21.51
CA LYS A 186 -7.79 5.45 22.73
C LYS A 186 -9.09 5.08 23.37
N LEU A 187 -9.26 3.78 23.66
CA LEU A 187 -10.45 3.22 24.30
C LEU A 187 -10.29 3.17 25.82
N GLU A 188 -11.40 3.20 26.52
CA GLU A 188 -11.48 2.99 27.95
C GLU A 188 -11.09 1.56 28.34
N ASN A 189 -11.57 0.58 27.59
CA ASN A 189 -11.34 -0.84 27.84
C ASN A 189 -10.57 -1.48 26.69
N SER A 190 -9.81 -2.52 27.02
CA SER A 190 -9.09 -3.31 26.02
C SER A 190 -10.01 -4.27 25.28
N ILE A 191 -9.79 -4.44 24.00
CA ILE A 191 -10.42 -5.46 23.16
C ILE A 191 -9.44 -6.64 23.05
N SER A 192 -9.86 -7.80 23.58
CA SER A 192 -9.01 -9.01 23.54
C SER A 192 -8.88 -9.62 22.14
N GLU A 193 -9.89 -9.44 21.30
CA GLU A 193 -9.88 -9.97 19.94
C GLU A 193 -9.07 -9.08 18.98
N LYS A 194 -8.30 -9.72 18.12
CA LYS A 194 -7.47 -9.08 17.09
C LYS A 194 -8.31 -8.81 15.84
N ILE A 195 -9.07 -7.72 15.85
CA ILE A 195 -10.05 -7.37 14.81
C ILE A 195 -9.73 -6.00 14.24
N ALA A 196 -9.72 -5.90 12.91
CA ALA A 196 -9.85 -4.64 12.20
C ALA A 196 -11.32 -4.41 11.85
N PHE A 197 -11.75 -3.15 11.82
CA PHE A 197 -13.14 -2.80 11.58
C PHE A 197 -13.27 -1.85 10.40
N GLN A 198 -14.40 -1.93 9.70
CA GLN A 198 -14.73 -0.99 8.63
C GLN A 198 -16.23 -0.69 8.61
N ARG A 199 -16.59 0.58 8.80
CA ARG A 199 -17.96 1.07 8.70
C ARG A 199 -18.16 1.77 7.37
N PHE A 200 -19.26 1.45 6.72
CA PHE A 200 -19.76 2.14 5.54
C PHE A 200 -21.01 2.93 5.93
N ALA A 201 -20.96 4.23 5.84
CA ALA A 201 -22.07 5.13 6.08
C ALA A 201 -22.30 6.01 4.84
N ASP A 202 -23.35 6.83 4.85
CA ASP A 202 -23.68 7.70 3.72
C ASP A 202 -22.48 8.55 3.30
N ASN A 203 -21.93 8.24 2.14
CA ASN A 203 -20.74 8.88 1.55
C ASN A 203 -19.50 8.95 2.47
N GLN A 204 -19.45 8.16 3.53
CA GLN A 204 -18.36 8.09 4.49
C GLN A 204 -17.87 6.66 4.69
N ILE A 205 -16.57 6.48 4.86
CA ILE A 205 -15.98 5.18 5.16
C ILE A 205 -15.02 5.37 6.33
N GLN A 206 -15.19 4.56 7.37
CA GLN A 206 -14.36 4.55 8.56
C GLN A 206 -13.63 3.22 8.66
N GLY A 207 -12.32 3.22 8.42
CA GLY A 207 -11.44 2.07 8.65
C GLY A 207 -10.75 2.19 9.99
N LEU A 208 -10.87 1.19 10.86
CA LEU A 208 -10.23 1.15 12.17
C LEU A 208 -9.19 0.03 12.20
N LEU A 209 -7.94 0.42 12.29
CA LEU A 209 -6.80 -0.47 12.35
C LEU A 209 -6.36 -0.61 13.81
N PRO A 210 -6.35 -1.82 14.42
CA PRO A 210 -5.90 -1.99 15.80
C PRO A 210 -4.39 -1.72 15.88
N ILE A 211 -4.00 -0.80 16.76
CA ILE A 211 -2.58 -0.49 17.04
C ILE A 211 -2.13 -1.27 18.27
N SER A 212 -3.02 -1.40 19.23
CA SER A 212 -2.83 -2.17 20.47
C SER A 212 -4.16 -2.77 20.92
N SER A 213 -4.22 -3.32 22.12
CA SER A 213 -5.47 -3.86 22.69
C SER A 213 -6.53 -2.78 22.95
N ASN A 214 -6.13 -1.53 23.15
CA ASN A 214 -7.04 -0.42 23.44
C ASN A 214 -6.79 0.83 22.59
N GLU A 215 -6.06 0.71 21.49
CA GLU A 215 -5.82 1.83 20.59
C GLU A 215 -6.08 1.42 19.14
N PHE A 216 -6.69 2.35 18.38
CA PHE A 216 -6.97 2.20 16.96
C PHE A 216 -6.48 3.41 16.17
N ASN A 217 -5.96 3.16 14.96
CA ASN A 217 -5.81 4.19 13.96
C ASN A 217 -7.09 4.22 13.11
N LEU A 218 -7.80 5.33 13.14
CA LEU A 218 -8.99 5.59 12.34
C LEU A 218 -8.57 6.32 11.06
N ILE A 219 -8.97 5.77 9.91
CA ILE A 219 -8.92 6.41 8.61
C ILE A 219 -10.35 6.70 8.20
N TRP A 220 -10.76 7.96 8.25
CA TRP A 220 -12.12 8.40 8.00
C TRP A 220 -12.21 9.17 6.69
N SER A 221 -12.74 8.54 5.66
CA SER A 221 -13.00 9.17 4.36
C SER A 221 -14.34 9.89 4.41
N VAL A 222 -14.32 11.18 4.10
CA VAL A 222 -15.49 12.07 4.09
C VAL A 222 -15.47 12.94 2.84
N ASN A 223 -16.60 13.55 2.48
CA ASN A 223 -16.64 14.54 1.41
C ASN A 223 -15.63 15.67 1.66
N SER A 224 -14.91 16.09 0.62
CA SER A 224 -13.90 17.15 0.75
C SER A 224 -14.49 18.47 1.26
N SER A 225 -15.77 18.74 1.02
CA SER A 225 -16.48 19.90 1.56
C SER A 225 -16.73 19.86 3.08
N GLU A 226 -16.71 18.67 3.68
CA GLU A 226 -16.98 18.46 5.11
C GLU A 226 -15.69 18.34 5.94
N VAL A 227 -14.56 18.05 5.31
CA VAL A 227 -13.32 17.70 6.01
C VAL A 227 -12.81 18.84 6.89
N ASP A 228 -12.88 20.10 6.43
CA ASP A 228 -12.41 21.26 7.20
C ASP A 228 -13.23 21.46 8.46
N ASN A 229 -14.55 21.24 8.40
CA ASN A 229 -15.42 21.31 9.58
C ASN A 229 -15.04 20.24 10.61
N LEU A 230 -14.76 19.00 10.17
CA LEU A 230 -14.31 17.93 11.07
C LEU A 230 -12.89 18.17 11.58
N PHE A 231 -12.01 18.68 10.75
CA PHE A 231 -10.62 18.98 11.11
C PHE A 231 -10.52 20.08 12.17
N ASN A 232 -11.31 21.13 12.06
CA ASN A 232 -11.30 22.27 12.99
C ASN A 232 -12.19 22.05 14.21
N LYS A 233 -12.97 20.98 14.28
CA LYS A 233 -13.88 20.71 15.39
C LYS A 233 -13.12 20.47 16.70
N ASP A 234 -13.66 20.96 17.80
CA ASP A 234 -13.12 20.67 19.13
C ASP A 234 -13.00 19.17 19.40
N LYS A 235 -11.91 18.76 20.10
CA LYS A 235 -11.62 17.34 20.36
C LYS A 235 -12.72 16.66 21.18
N VAL A 236 -13.35 17.35 22.13
CA VAL A 236 -14.40 16.78 22.98
C VAL A 236 -15.64 16.49 22.12
N LEU A 237 -16.03 17.46 21.28
CA LEU A 237 -17.18 17.30 20.40
C LEU A 237 -16.94 16.22 19.34
N LEU A 238 -15.73 16.15 18.77
CA LEU A 238 -15.38 15.11 17.82
C LEU A 238 -15.36 13.72 18.48
N THR A 239 -14.86 13.61 19.71
CA THR A 239 -14.88 12.36 20.48
C THR A 239 -16.31 11.88 20.72
N LYS A 240 -17.24 12.82 21.01
CA LYS A 240 -18.67 12.51 21.16
C LYS A 240 -19.25 11.93 19.86
N ILE A 241 -19.00 12.60 18.71
CA ILE A 241 -19.47 12.13 17.39
C ILE A 241 -18.93 10.72 17.10
N LEU A 242 -17.66 10.47 17.36
CA LEU A 242 -17.06 9.16 17.15
C LEU A 242 -17.63 8.10 18.09
N ASN A 243 -17.92 8.45 19.35
CA ASN A 243 -18.59 7.54 20.29
C ASN A 243 -20.00 7.18 19.82
N ASP A 244 -20.79 8.17 19.38
CA ASP A 244 -22.14 7.94 18.85
C ASP A 244 -22.14 6.97 17.66
N GLN A 245 -21.07 6.98 16.84
CA GLN A 245 -20.93 6.17 15.65
C GLN A 245 -20.30 4.78 15.87
N LEU A 246 -19.37 4.66 16.81
CA LEU A 246 -18.45 3.54 16.88
C LEU A 246 -18.48 2.77 18.21
N SER A 247 -18.92 3.39 19.31
CA SER A 247 -18.80 2.80 20.65
C SER A 247 -19.52 1.48 20.81
N SER A 248 -20.61 1.25 20.09
CA SER A 248 -21.33 -0.05 20.09
C SER A 248 -20.49 -1.23 19.58
N ARG A 249 -19.41 -0.94 18.84
CA ARG A 249 -18.53 -1.97 18.23
C ARG A 249 -17.15 -2.05 18.89
N ILE A 250 -16.59 -0.91 19.25
CA ILE A 250 -15.21 -0.84 19.77
C ILE A 250 -15.13 -0.46 21.25
N GLY A 251 -16.27 -0.12 21.89
CA GLY A 251 -16.29 0.43 23.25
C GLY A 251 -16.08 1.94 23.30
N ASN A 252 -16.05 2.48 24.51
CA ASN A 252 -16.01 3.92 24.74
C ASN A 252 -14.62 4.51 24.39
N ILE A 253 -14.63 5.57 23.57
CA ILE A 253 -13.43 6.33 23.19
C ILE A 253 -13.23 7.43 24.22
N ILE A 254 -12.09 7.43 24.91
CA ILE A 254 -11.77 8.40 25.97
C ILE A 254 -10.79 9.49 25.52
N LYS A 255 -10.04 9.27 24.44
CA LYS A 255 -9.05 10.22 23.93
C LYS A 255 -8.84 10.05 22.42
N ILE A 256 -8.63 11.17 21.74
CA ILE A 256 -8.21 11.21 20.34
C ILE A 256 -6.89 11.98 20.19
N SER A 257 -6.08 11.64 19.17
CA SER A 257 -4.85 12.37 18.82
C SER A 257 -5.15 13.70 18.10
N ASP A 258 -4.10 14.36 17.67
CA ASP A 258 -4.18 15.33 16.58
C ASP A 258 -4.57 14.62 15.28
N ARG A 259 -4.89 15.39 14.26
CA ARG A 259 -5.50 14.94 13.00
C ARG A 259 -4.60 15.28 11.83
N ILE A 260 -4.61 14.41 10.81
CA ILE A 260 -4.02 14.71 9.51
C ILE A 260 -5.09 14.54 8.45
N VAL A 261 -5.04 15.37 7.41
CA VAL A 261 -5.95 15.29 6.26
C VAL A 261 -5.15 15.02 4.99
N PHE A 262 -5.66 14.09 4.17
CA PHE A 262 -5.14 13.80 2.84
C PHE A 262 -6.28 13.84 1.81
N PRO A 263 -6.13 14.56 0.68
CA PRO A 263 -7.07 14.45 -0.42
C PRO A 263 -7.01 13.04 -1.02
N LEU A 264 -8.17 12.50 -1.40
CA LEU A 264 -8.27 11.16 -1.97
C LEU A 264 -8.49 11.25 -3.48
N SER A 265 -7.54 10.71 -4.23
CA SER A 265 -7.64 10.52 -5.66
C SER A 265 -7.19 9.13 -6.04
N GLY A 266 -7.82 8.56 -7.05
CA GLY A 266 -7.43 7.28 -7.61
C GLY A 266 -6.90 7.43 -9.03
N PHE A 267 -5.88 6.66 -9.37
CA PHE A 267 -5.43 6.51 -10.74
C PHE A 267 -4.73 5.17 -10.94
N TYR A 268 -4.63 4.77 -12.18
CA TYR A 268 -3.70 3.74 -12.63
C TYR A 268 -3.16 4.08 -14.02
N VAL A 269 -1.93 3.64 -14.28
CA VAL A 269 -1.26 3.88 -15.57
C VAL A 269 -1.68 2.84 -16.61
N LYS A 270 -1.69 3.23 -17.89
CA LYS A 270 -1.99 2.31 -19.00
C LYS A 270 -0.81 1.40 -19.34
N SER A 271 0.42 1.83 -19.03
CA SER A 271 1.65 1.05 -19.17
C SER A 271 2.54 1.26 -17.95
N TYR A 272 3.16 0.19 -17.48
CA TYR A 272 4.13 0.19 -16.39
C TYR A 272 5.57 0.25 -16.89
N VAL A 273 5.78 0.07 -18.20
CA VAL A 273 7.10 0.01 -18.81
C VAL A 273 7.19 0.97 -19.99
N TYR A 274 8.27 1.74 -20.02
CA TYR A 274 8.65 2.68 -21.07
C TYR A 274 10.14 2.46 -21.39
N ASN A 275 10.43 1.62 -22.39
CA ASN A 275 11.79 1.13 -22.64
C ASN A 275 12.39 0.48 -21.37
N ASN A 276 13.50 1.00 -20.86
CA ASN A 276 14.15 0.54 -19.63
C ASN A 276 13.73 1.33 -18.38
N ILE A 277 12.60 2.06 -18.44
CA ILE A 277 12.01 2.75 -17.29
C ILE A 277 10.76 1.99 -16.88
N ILE A 278 10.65 1.68 -15.60
CA ILE A 278 9.47 1.07 -15.01
C ILE A 278 8.84 1.98 -13.95
N LEU A 279 7.52 2.00 -13.93
CA LEU A 279 6.74 2.64 -12.89
C LEU A 279 6.41 1.63 -11.81
N ILE A 280 6.48 2.04 -10.53
CA ILE A 280 6.23 1.14 -9.41
C ILE A 280 5.56 1.86 -8.24
N GLY A 281 4.59 1.22 -7.59
CA GLY A 281 3.87 1.79 -6.46
C GLY A 281 3.16 3.10 -6.78
N GLY A 282 3.37 4.13 -5.96
CA GLY A 282 2.69 5.43 -6.07
C GLY A 282 2.91 6.18 -7.39
N SER A 283 3.92 5.83 -8.18
CA SER A 283 4.10 6.40 -9.53
C SER A 283 3.16 5.77 -10.55
N ALA A 284 2.74 4.53 -10.32
CA ALA A 284 1.94 3.74 -11.24
C ALA A 284 0.44 3.70 -10.88
N HIS A 285 0.11 3.75 -9.61
CA HIS A 285 -1.27 3.65 -9.15
C HIS A 285 -1.51 4.32 -7.80
N SER A 286 -2.73 4.75 -7.61
CA SER A 286 -3.30 5.17 -6.33
C SER A 286 -4.74 4.67 -6.25
N VAL A 287 -5.17 4.22 -5.09
CA VAL A 287 -6.53 3.74 -4.85
C VAL A 287 -7.10 4.36 -3.60
N HIS A 288 -8.43 4.36 -3.47
CA HIS A 288 -9.08 4.72 -2.22
C HIS A 288 -8.52 3.88 -1.06
N PRO A 289 -8.25 4.46 0.13
CA PRO A 289 -7.65 3.77 1.27
C PRO A 289 -8.52 2.67 1.89
N LEU A 290 -9.52 2.24 1.18
CA LEU A 290 -10.40 1.12 1.51
C LEU A 290 -9.55 -0.13 1.76
N ALA A 291 -9.63 -0.67 2.98
CA ALA A 291 -8.86 -1.82 3.44
C ALA A 291 -7.32 -1.66 3.48
N GLY A 292 -6.78 -0.44 3.43
CA GLY A 292 -5.33 -0.20 3.57
C GLY A 292 -4.46 -0.83 2.47
N LEU A 293 -4.97 -0.93 1.24
CA LEU A 293 -4.34 -1.71 0.16
C LEU A 293 -3.22 -0.97 -0.59
N GLY A 294 -3.09 0.35 -0.46
CA GLY A 294 -2.15 1.14 -1.28
C GLY A 294 -0.69 0.67 -1.22
N LEU A 295 -0.14 0.51 0.00
CA LEU A 295 1.23 0.02 0.18
C LEU A 295 1.36 -1.44 -0.29
N ASN A 296 0.36 -2.29 -0.03
CA ASN A 296 0.38 -3.69 -0.45
C ASN A 296 0.40 -3.84 -1.98
N MET A 297 -0.28 -2.96 -2.72
CA MET A 297 -0.21 -2.92 -4.19
C MET A 297 1.22 -2.61 -4.67
N GLY A 298 1.87 -1.62 -4.07
CA GLY A 298 3.26 -1.31 -4.42
C GLY A 298 4.23 -2.45 -4.10
N ILE A 299 4.03 -3.15 -2.97
CA ILE A 299 4.82 -4.34 -2.62
C ILE A 299 4.52 -5.51 -3.58
N GLN A 300 3.28 -5.63 -4.04
CA GLN A 300 2.91 -6.59 -5.09
C GLN A 300 3.61 -6.30 -6.41
N ASP A 301 3.76 -5.03 -6.79
CA ASP A 301 4.56 -4.67 -7.98
C ASP A 301 6.02 -5.12 -7.82
N ILE A 302 6.63 -4.95 -6.63
CA ILE A 302 7.99 -5.44 -6.35
C ILE A 302 8.04 -6.97 -6.49
N PHE A 303 7.04 -7.68 -5.98
CA PHE A 303 6.95 -9.14 -6.09
C PHE A 303 6.87 -9.59 -7.56
N ILE A 304 6.06 -8.93 -8.38
CA ILE A 304 5.95 -9.22 -9.82
C ILE A 304 7.28 -8.92 -10.53
N LEU A 305 7.95 -7.82 -10.20
CA LEU A 305 9.24 -7.46 -10.77
C LEU A 305 10.32 -8.49 -10.41
N ASP A 306 10.39 -8.84 -9.14
CA ASP A 306 11.34 -9.86 -8.65
C ASP A 306 11.10 -11.22 -9.31
N THR A 307 9.82 -11.61 -9.48
CA THR A 307 9.46 -12.83 -10.22
C THR A 307 9.89 -12.73 -11.68
N ALA A 308 9.60 -11.61 -12.36
CA ALA A 308 9.96 -11.39 -13.76
C ALA A 308 11.48 -11.51 -14.02
N LEU A 309 12.30 -10.99 -13.09
CA LEU A 309 13.75 -10.99 -13.20
C LEU A 309 14.39 -12.32 -12.82
N ASN A 310 13.72 -13.17 -12.02
CA ASN A 310 14.23 -14.46 -11.55
C ASN A 310 13.64 -15.68 -12.29
N HIS A 311 12.62 -15.48 -13.12
CA HIS A 311 11.92 -16.57 -13.83
C HIS A 311 12.81 -17.30 -14.85
N GLU A 312 13.80 -16.63 -15.40
CA GLU A 312 14.84 -17.24 -16.21
C GLU A 312 16.12 -17.30 -15.37
N LYS A 313 16.80 -18.46 -15.33
CA LYS A 313 18.09 -18.67 -14.62
C LYS A 313 19.18 -17.65 -15.00
N ASN A 314 18.90 -16.80 -15.96
CA ASN A 314 19.68 -15.65 -16.36
C ASN A 314 18.99 -14.39 -15.84
N THR A 315 19.53 -13.79 -14.80
CA THR A 315 19.15 -12.52 -14.18
C THR A 315 19.29 -11.30 -15.15
N TYR A 316 18.77 -11.42 -16.37
CA TYR A 316 18.88 -10.35 -17.36
C TYR A 316 17.58 -9.56 -17.44
N ILE A 317 17.73 -8.24 -17.28
CA ILE A 317 16.73 -7.26 -17.69
C ILE A 317 16.64 -7.36 -19.21
N ASN A 318 15.54 -7.91 -19.71
CA ASN A 318 15.28 -8.08 -21.14
C ASN A 318 13.82 -7.76 -21.44
N GLU A 319 13.48 -7.65 -22.71
CA GLU A 319 12.14 -7.31 -23.15
C GLU A 319 11.08 -8.30 -22.62
N LYS A 320 11.40 -9.58 -22.52
CA LYS A 320 10.46 -10.61 -22.03
C LYS A 320 10.14 -10.40 -20.54
N SER A 321 11.16 -10.14 -19.72
CA SER A 321 10.95 -9.85 -18.28
C SER A 321 10.18 -8.56 -18.07
N LEU A 322 10.45 -7.50 -18.84
CA LEU A 322 9.74 -6.25 -18.78
C LEU A 322 8.29 -6.39 -19.26
N ASN A 323 8.03 -7.14 -20.31
CA ASN A 323 6.68 -7.46 -20.79
C ASN A 323 5.89 -8.28 -19.75
N TYR A 324 6.53 -9.25 -19.09
CA TYR A 324 5.91 -10.00 -18.00
C TYR A 324 5.49 -9.07 -16.85
N TYR A 325 6.39 -8.19 -16.41
CA TYR A 325 6.10 -7.18 -15.38
C TYR A 325 4.92 -6.30 -15.79
N ASN A 326 5.01 -5.68 -16.96
CA ASN A 326 3.97 -4.78 -17.48
C ASN A 326 2.59 -5.44 -17.49
N ASN A 327 2.47 -6.61 -18.10
CA ASN A 327 1.19 -7.29 -18.29
C ASN A 327 0.57 -7.74 -16.96
N ASN A 328 1.38 -8.24 -16.03
CA ASN A 328 0.89 -8.68 -14.73
C ASN A 328 0.50 -7.50 -13.83
N CYS A 329 1.28 -6.41 -13.82
CA CYS A 329 0.90 -5.22 -13.08
C CYS A 329 -0.39 -4.60 -13.62
N ILE A 330 -0.53 -4.42 -14.94
CA ILE A 330 -1.76 -3.92 -15.55
C ILE A 330 -2.96 -4.79 -15.16
N LYS A 331 -2.86 -6.11 -15.32
CA LYS A 331 -3.93 -7.05 -15.02
C LYS A 331 -4.38 -6.97 -13.57
N ASN A 332 -3.43 -7.04 -12.64
CA ASN A 332 -3.74 -7.13 -11.21
C ASN A 332 -4.21 -5.79 -10.65
N ASN A 333 -3.51 -4.70 -10.97
CA ASN A 333 -3.84 -3.39 -10.41
C ASN A 333 -5.11 -2.81 -11.01
N LYS A 334 -5.36 -3.04 -12.31
CA LYS A 334 -6.63 -2.69 -12.94
C LYS A 334 -7.80 -3.44 -12.30
N LYS A 335 -7.66 -4.75 -12.07
CA LYS A 335 -8.69 -5.55 -11.40
C LYS A 335 -8.99 -4.99 -10.01
N LEU A 336 -7.95 -4.71 -9.21
CA LEU A 336 -8.12 -4.21 -7.87
C LEU A 336 -8.74 -2.80 -7.84
N PHE A 337 -8.29 -1.91 -8.73
CA PHE A 337 -8.86 -0.58 -8.89
C PHE A 337 -10.38 -0.63 -9.16
N TYR A 338 -10.82 -1.46 -10.10
CA TYR A 338 -12.25 -1.61 -10.37
C TYR A 338 -13.01 -2.29 -9.24
N THR A 339 -12.41 -3.25 -8.54
CA THR A 339 -13.04 -3.91 -7.39
C THR A 339 -13.29 -2.91 -6.25
N ILE A 340 -12.30 -2.08 -5.92
CA ILE A 340 -12.43 -1.04 -4.89
C ILE A 340 -13.52 -0.02 -5.27
N ASN A 341 -13.49 0.47 -6.51
CA ASN A 341 -14.48 1.42 -6.99
C ASN A 341 -15.89 0.82 -7.05
N PHE A 342 -16.01 -0.47 -7.39
CA PHE A 342 -17.30 -1.18 -7.36
C PHE A 342 -17.81 -1.30 -5.91
N LEU A 343 -16.98 -1.72 -4.96
CA LEU A 343 -17.37 -1.81 -3.55
C LEU A 343 -17.84 -0.46 -3.01
N LYS A 344 -17.05 0.60 -3.28
CA LYS A 344 -17.42 1.96 -2.90
C LYS A 344 -18.80 2.32 -3.44
N LYS A 345 -18.99 2.21 -4.76
CA LYS A 345 -20.28 2.50 -5.41
C LYS A 345 -21.44 1.63 -4.91
N PHE A 346 -21.18 0.36 -4.60
CA PHE A 346 -22.20 -0.54 -4.07
C PHE A 346 -22.73 -0.07 -2.72
N TYR A 347 -21.85 0.43 -1.85
CA TYR A 347 -22.27 0.95 -0.54
C TYR A 347 -22.89 2.35 -0.64
N GLU A 348 -22.39 3.23 -1.53
CA GLU A 348 -22.87 4.61 -1.72
C GLU A 348 -24.15 4.72 -2.54
N ASN A 349 -24.51 3.72 -3.33
CA ASN A 349 -25.64 3.81 -4.27
C ASN A 349 -26.99 3.70 -3.55
N GLU A 350 -27.62 4.84 -3.32
CA GLU A 350 -28.97 4.93 -2.69
C GLU A 350 -30.09 4.36 -3.56
N LEU A 351 -29.89 4.27 -4.90
CA LEU A 351 -30.90 3.77 -5.84
C LEU A 351 -31.07 2.24 -5.76
N LEU A 352 -30.07 1.52 -5.25
CA LEU A 352 -30.23 0.09 -4.98
C LEU A 352 -31.08 -0.08 -3.73
N ALA A 353 -32.28 -0.63 -3.91
CA ALA A 353 -33.17 -0.92 -2.80
C ALA A 353 -32.42 -1.65 -1.67
N LEU A 354 -32.58 -1.20 -0.43
CA LEU A 354 -31.93 -1.76 0.76
C LEU A 354 -32.11 -3.27 0.86
N SER A 355 -33.29 -3.77 0.42
CA SER A 355 -33.60 -5.21 0.36
C SER A 355 -32.70 -5.99 -0.62
N ILE A 356 -32.28 -5.38 -1.72
CA ILE A 356 -31.37 -6.01 -2.71
C ILE A 356 -29.95 -6.04 -2.13
N LYS A 357 -29.49 -4.93 -1.55
CA LYS A 357 -28.18 -4.88 -0.88
C LYS A 357 -28.09 -5.90 0.25
N SER A 358 -29.12 -5.97 1.11
CA SER A 358 -29.17 -6.93 2.21
C SER A 358 -29.13 -8.38 1.72
N LYS A 359 -29.97 -8.75 0.74
CA LYS A 359 -29.97 -10.11 0.17
C LYS A 359 -28.63 -10.48 -0.48
N ALA A 360 -27.99 -9.54 -1.19
CA ALA A 360 -26.69 -9.78 -1.79
C ALA A 360 -25.60 -10.00 -0.73
N LEU A 361 -25.60 -9.22 0.36
CA LEU A 361 -24.68 -9.39 1.48
C LEU A 361 -24.96 -10.67 2.27
N ASP A 362 -26.22 -11.04 2.46
CA ASP A 362 -26.61 -12.31 3.10
C ASP A 362 -26.15 -13.53 2.29
N PHE A 363 -26.33 -13.48 0.96
CA PHE A 363 -25.83 -14.52 0.07
C PHE A 363 -24.31 -14.63 0.14
N PHE A 364 -23.60 -13.48 0.08
CA PHE A 364 -22.16 -13.44 0.21
C PHE A 364 -21.68 -13.98 1.57
N ASN A 365 -22.38 -13.62 2.65
CA ASN A 365 -22.07 -14.09 4.01
C ASN A 365 -22.19 -15.59 4.16
N LYS A 366 -23.17 -16.21 3.51
CA LYS A 366 -23.42 -17.66 3.55
C LYS A 366 -22.43 -18.44 2.69
N SER A 367 -21.80 -17.80 1.70
CA SER A 367 -20.87 -18.46 0.78
C SER A 367 -19.44 -18.43 1.31
N LEU A 368 -18.99 -19.51 1.93
CA LEU A 368 -17.58 -19.67 2.37
C LEU A 368 -16.61 -19.56 1.20
N ILE A 369 -16.97 -20.10 0.02
CA ILE A 369 -16.14 -20.09 -1.19
C ILE A 369 -15.89 -18.65 -1.68
N LEU A 370 -16.96 -17.84 -1.77
CA LEU A 370 -16.81 -16.44 -2.20
C LEU A 370 -15.98 -15.63 -1.21
N LYS A 371 -16.20 -15.83 0.09
CA LYS A 371 -15.41 -15.16 1.14
C LYS A 371 -13.94 -15.57 1.09
N SER A 372 -13.63 -16.87 0.97
CA SER A 372 -12.23 -17.29 0.87
C SER A 372 -11.54 -16.71 -0.37
N GLN A 373 -12.20 -16.68 -1.52
CA GLN A 373 -11.64 -16.06 -2.73
C GLN A 373 -11.33 -14.57 -2.56
N VAL A 374 -12.22 -13.81 -1.91
CA VAL A 374 -11.99 -12.39 -1.62
C VAL A 374 -10.83 -12.22 -0.65
N ILE A 375 -10.75 -13.06 0.40
CA ILE A 375 -9.65 -13.03 1.37
C ILE A 375 -8.32 -13.37 0.68
N GLU A 376 -8.27 -14.43 -0.13
CA GLU A 376 -7.07 -14.85 -0.86
C GLU A 376 -6.54 -13.76 -1.79
N GLU A 377 -7.44 -13.05 -2.45
CA GLU A 377 -7.08 -11.92 -3.31
C GLU A 377 -6.56 -10.73 -2.49
N ALA A 378 -7.26 -10.32 -1.43
CA ALA A 378 -6.90 -9.20 -0.57
C ALA A 378 -5.60 -9.43 0.21
N THR A 379 -5.34 -10.68 0.63
CA THR A 379 -4.12 -11.07 1.34
C THR A 379 -2.94 -11.33 0.41
N GLY A 380 -3.17 -11.41 -0.92
CA GLY A 380 -2.16 -11.73 -1.92
C GLY A 380 -1.72 -13.20 -1.95
N ILE A 381 -2.33 -14.07 -1.12
CA ILE A 381 -1.97 -15.49 -1.04
C ILE A 381 -2.19 -16.21 -2.36
N LYS A 382 -3.22 -15.87 -3.10
CA LYS A 382 -3.47 -16.46 -4.41
C LYS A 382 -2.29 -16.28 -5.35
N MET A 383 -1.72 -15.08 -5.40
CA MET A 383 -0.54 -14.79 -6.20
C MET A 383 0.71 -15.47 -5.64
N LEU A 384 0.88 -15.45 -4.33
CA LEU A 384 2.01 -16.11 -3.68
C LEU A 384 2.01 -17.62 -3.97
N ASN A 385 0.88 -18.30 -3.84
CA ASN A 385 0.76 -19.72 -4.08
C ASN A 385 0.99 -20.09 -5.55
N SER A 386 0.58 -19.26 -6.52
CA SER A 386 0.84 -19.53 -7.94
C SER A 386 2.33 -19.54 -8.25
N VAL A 387 3.11 -18.65 -7.65
CA VAL A 387 4.56 -18.59 -7.86
C VAL A 387 5.30 -19.68 -7.08
N LEU A 388 4.87 -19.97 -5.85
CA LEU A 388 5.48 -21.05 -5.04
C LEU A 388 5.25 -22.44 -5.64
N SER A 389 4.14 -22.67 -6.36
CA SER A 389 3.88 -23.93 -7.05
C SER A 389 4.79 -24.13 -8.28
N GLU A 390 5.38 -23.06 -8.81
CA GLU A 390 6.33 -23.09 -9.92
C GLU A 390 7.80 -23.32 -9.49
N GLY A 391 8.05 -23.67 -8.22
CA GLY A 391 9.38 -24.09 -7.73
C GLY A 391 10.16 -23.03 -6.94
N TYR A 392 9.52 -21.96 -6.53
CA TYR A 392 10.13 -21.01 -5.60
C TYR A 392 10.10 -21.54 -4.16
N SER A 393 11.25 -21.49 -3.48
CA SER A 393 11.37 -21.97 -2.09
C SER A 393 10.56 -21.08 -1.13
N ARG A 394 9.76 -21.70 -0.26
CA ARG A 394 9.16 -21.02 0.90
C ARG A 394 10.29 -20.63 1.87
N PRO A 395 10.27 -19.42 2.44
CA PRO A 395 11.12 -19.14 3.59
C PRO A 395 10.75 -20.11 4.74
N ASN A 396 11.74 -20.64 5.44
CA ASN A 396 11.53 -21.42 6.67
C ASN A 396 10.75 -20.53 7.65
N ASN A 397 9.57 -20.93 8.10
CA ASN A 397 8.63 -20.22 9.00
C ASN A 397 7.46 -19.45 8.34
N TYR A 398 6.91 -20.00 7.28
CA TYR A 398 5.62 -19.55 6.79
C TYR A 398 4.49 -20.47 7.29
#